data_b63e3e2597ba0cae1b0baf77c1e5fbf7
#
_entry.id   b63e3e2597ba0cae1b0baf77c1e5fbf7
#
_cell.length_a   1.000
_cell.length_b   1.000
_cell.length_c   1.000
_cell.angle_alpha   90.00
_cell.angle_beta   90.00
_cell.angle_gamma   90.00
#
_symmetry.space_group_name_H-M   'P 1'
#
loop_
_entity.id
_entity.type
_entity.pdbx_description
1 polymer ?
#
loop_
_entity_poly.entity_id
_entity_poly.type
_entity_poly.pdbx_seq_one_letter_code
_entity_poly.pdbx_strand_id
1 'polypeptide(L)'
;GEEILYVKGSGWDLVSIKAEGFAPVKMTTLLEMAKLKELSDTDMVSRQKEAMIDKSAPNPSVEAILHALIPFKVVDHTHADAIVTISNSKNGQEHIAKLFPDFLIIPYVMPGFILAQKIYKMTEDDFDWGSCAGIILHNHGIFTFDDDAKKSYDKMIDAVSLAEVFLEEFASVDLVELEAKAFDVEDLDIDKFRHINQTPLAVHYASQENLRAKVTRGVLTPEHIIRTKRVPLVVEDWDIEYALKHYIVDYETYFSAYKTDEIMLNTNPKYAVIKDFGIVTFGKTQKEADVINDVISHTMMAVLRADKLGGYKSISVADSFDMEYWELEQAKLRK
;
A
#
# COMPACT_ATOMS: atom_id res chain seq x y z
N GLY A 1 20.30 -8.29 29.56
CA GLY A 1 20.30 -6.96 28.94
C GLY A 1 18.93 -6.64 28.41
N GLU A 2 18.65 -5.40 28.11
CA GLU A 2 17.39 -4.99 27.47
C GLU A 2 17.41 -5.43 25.98
N GLU A 3 16.35 -6.07 25.51
CA GLU A 3 16.20 -6.45 24.11
C GLU A 3 15.82 -5.22 23.26
N ILE A 4 16.44 -5.11 22.08
CA ILE A 4 16.31 -3.97 21.18
C ILE A 4 15.88 -4.47 19.80
N LEU A 5 14.78 -3.91 19.28
CA LEU A 5 14.37 -4.07 17.90
C LEU A 5 15.05 -2.99 17.04
N TYR A 6 15.75 -3.40 16.01
CA TYR A 6 16.21 -2.52 14.94
C TYR A 6 15.21 -2.59 13.79
N VAL A 7 14.29 -1.64 13.73
CA VAL A 7 13.22 -1.60 12.73
C VAL A 7 13.50 -0.55 11.68
N LYS A 8 13.16 -0.85 10.42
CA LYS A 8 13.28 0.08 9.31
C LYS A 8 12.61 1.42 9.62
N GLY A 9 13.33 2.50 9.39
CA GLY A 9 12.83 3.86 9.52
C GLY A 9 11.81 4.20 8.44
N SER A 10 10.81 5.02 8.81
CA SER A 10 9.82 5.53 7.86
C SER A 10 10.49 6.36 6.75
N GLY A 11 10.10 6.14 5.51
CA GLY A 11 10.57 6.88 4.34
C GLY A 11 11.91 6.40 3.74
N TRP A 12 12.53 5.35 4.29
CA TRP A 12 13.71 4.73 3.68
C TRP A 12 13.31 3.67 2.65
N ASP A 13 14.00 3.68 1.53
CA ASP A 13 13.84 2.69 0.45
C ASP A 13 14.75 1.49 0.69
N LEU A 14 14.22 0.26 0.58
CA LEU A 14 14.98 -0.97 0.80
C LEU A 14 16.18 -1.12 -0.16
N VAL A 15 16.08 -0.57 -1.38
CA VAL A 15 17.15 -0.65 -2.38
C VAL A 15 18.40 0.15 -1.97
N SER A 16 18.21 1.17 -1.13
CA SER A 16 19.28 2.11 -0.72
C SER A 16 19.53 2.16 0.78
N ILE A 17 18.74 1.45 1.59
CA ILE A 17 18.85 1.49 3.05
C ILE A 17 20.19 0.95 3.53
N LYS A 18 20.74 1.60 4.54
CA LYS A 18 21.94 1.19 5.28
C LYS A 18 21.60 1.06 6.76
N ALA A 19 22.58 0.68 7.57
CA ALA A 19 22.38 0.51 9.02
C ALA A 19 21.77 1.73 9.70
N GLU A 20 22.12 2.93 9.26
CA GLU A 20 21.59 4.20 9.78
C GLU A 20 20.09 4.39 9.52
N GLY A 21 19.54 3.62 8.56
CA GLY A 21 18.12 3.65 8.25
C GLY A 21 17.25 2.83 9.21
N PHE A 22 17.85 2.14 10.20
CA PHE A 22 17.14 1.35 11.20
C PHE A 22 17.09 2.05 12.55
N ALA A 23 15.88 2.17 13.10
CA ALA A 23 15.64 2.77 14.40
C ALA A 23 15.78 1.72 15.51
N PRO A 24 16.64 1.92 16.52
CA PRO A 24 16.76 1.06 17.68
C PRO A 24 15.67 1.39 18.71
N VAL A 25 14.72 0.47 18.92
CA VAL A 25 13.58 0.65 19.83
C VAL A 25 13.56 -0.45 20.88
N LYS A 26 13.22 -0.11 22.11
CA LYS A 26 13.10 -1.05 23.22
C LYS A 26 11.96 -2.04 22.98
N MET A 27 12.27 -3.34 22.90
CA MET A 27 11.29 -4.41 22.70
C MET A 27 10.22 -4.42 23.78
N THR A 28 10.59 -4.24 25.05
CA THR A 28 9.65 -4.24 26.19
C THR A 28 8.53 -3.24 25.99
N THR A 29 8.83 -2.01 25.57
CA THR A 29 7.82 -0.96 25.33
C THR A 29 6.88 -1.33 24.19
N LEU A 30 7.40 -1.91 23.10
CA LEU A 30 6.57 -2.35 21.97
C LEU A 30 5.61 -3.46 22.37
N LEU A 31 6.10 -4.46 23.10
CA LEU A 31 5.28 -5.59 23.59
C LEU A 31 4.26 -5.16 24.65
N GLU A 32 4.57 -4.17 25.49
CA GLU A 32 3.60 -3.58 26.42
C GLU A 32 2.49 -2.83 25.67
N MET A 33 2.83 -2.08 24.63
CA MET A 33 1.82 -1.42 23.79
C MET A 33 0.88 -2.41 23.11
N ALA A 34 1.39 -3.54 22.63
CA ALA A 34 0.57 -4.58 21.99
C ALA A 34 -0.56 -5.12 22.88
N LYS A 35 -0.35 -5.12 24.20
CA LYS A 35 -1.32 -5.59 25.21
C LYS A 35 -2.41 -4.58 25.57
N LEU A 36 -2.28 -3.33 25.12
CA LEU A 36 -3.26 -2.30 25.40
C LEU A 36 -4.58 -2.60 24.69
N LYS A 37 -5.70 -2.27 25.30
CA LYS A 37 -7.02 -2.42 24.68
C LYS A 37 -7.25 -1.39 23.59
N GLU A 38 -6.77 -0.17 23.83
CA GLU A 38 -6.93 0.99 22.95
C GLU A 38 -5.66 1.83 23.00
N LEU A 39 -5.25 2.35 21.88
CA LEU A 39 -4.15 3.30 21.73
C LEU A 39 -4.37 4.05 20.43
N SER A 40 -4.31 5.38 20.45
CA SER A 40 -4.30 6.17 19.23
C SER A 40 -2.98 5.99 18.47
N ASP A 41 -3.01 6.10 17.16
CA ASP A 41 -1.78 5.98 16.36
C ASP A 41 -0.81 7.13 16.64
N THR A 42 -1.32 8.31 17.01
CA THR A 42 -0.49 9.44 17.47
C THR A 42 0.25 9.11 18.76
N ASP A 43 -0.45 8.53 19.76
CA ASP A 43 0.18 8.11 21.01
C ASP A 43 1.13 6.92 20.80
N MET A 44 0.77 5.98 19.91
CA MET A 44 1.65 4.87 19.53
C MET A 44 2.98 5.39 18.98
N VAL A 45 2.94 6.30 18.00
CA VAL A 45 4.15 6.90 17.41
C VAL A 45 4.94 7.68 18.45
N SER A 46 4.28 8.41 19.36
CA SER A 46 4.95 9.13 20.46
C SER A 46 5.71 8.18 21.38
N ARG A 47 5.06 7.11 21.83
CA ARG A 47 5.68 6.09 22.72
C ARG A 47 6.80 5.33 22.02
N GLN A 48 6.66 5.02 20.73
CA GLN A 48 7.75 4.43 19.95
C GLN A 48 8.98 5.34 19.93
N LYS A 49 8.79 6.65 19.69
CA LYS A 49 9.88 7.65 19.72
C LYS A 49 10.52 7.77 21.11
N GLU A 50 9.73 7.73 22.18
CA GLU A 50 10.23 7.74 23.54
C GLU A 50 11.05 6.50 23.86
N ALA A 51 10.68 5.35 23.30
CA ALA A 51 11.36 4.08 23.47
C ALA A 51 12.63 3.93 22.60
N MET A 52 12.89 4.85 21.65
CA MET A 52 14.13 4.83 20.88
C MET A 52 15.34 5.07 21.76
N ILE A 53 16.38 4.26 21.58
CA ILE A 53 17.68 4.40 22.29
C ILE A 53 18.49 5.52 21.66
N ASP A 54 18.50 5.60 20.34
CA ASP A 54 19.13 6.70 19.60
C ASP A 54 18.04 7.63 19.04
N LYS A 55 17.95 8.83 19.60
CA LYS A 55 16.98 9.85 19.18
C LYS A 55 17.34 10.54 17.85
N SER A 56 18.56 10.33 17.35
CA SER A 56 18.99 10.84 16.04
C SER A 56 18.64 9.91 14.88
N ALA A 57 18.28 8.66 15.18
CA ALA A 57 17.84 7.69 14.19
C ALA A 57 16.48 8.10 13.56
N PRO A 58 16.14 7.61 12.36
CA PRO A 58 14.85 7.88 11.74
C PRO A 58 13.69 7.38 12.62
N ASN A 59 12.50 7.96 12.41
CA ASN A 59 11.32 7.48 13.12
C ASN A 59 11.06 6.02 12.78
N PRO A 60 10.76 5.15 13.77
CA PRO A 60 10.42 3.75 13.54
C PRO A 60 9.22 3.63 12.60
N SER A 61 9.14 2.52 11.86
CA SER A 61 7.93 2.16 11.13
C SER A 61 6.74 2.10 12.09
N VAL A 62 5.56 2.49 11.62
CA VAL A 62 4.30 2.33 12.37
C VAL A 62 4.00 0.87 12.71
N GLU A 63 4.62 -0.06 11.98
CA GLU A 63 4.50 -1.50 12.18
C GLU A 63 5.55 -2.08 13.15
N ALA A 64 6.30 -1.24 13.85
CA ALA A 64 7.32 -1.70 14.82
C ALA A 64 6.76 -2.65 15.87
N ILE A 65 5.52 -2.45 16.34
CA ILE A 65 4.86 -3.36 17.28
C ILE A 65 4.65 -4.74 16.64
N LEU A 66 4.25 -4.78 15.38
CA LEU A 66 4.04 -6.02 14.63
C LEU A 66 5.34 -6.82 14.51
N HIS A 67 6.43 -6.15 14.13
CA HIS A 67 7.76 -6.76 14.09
C HIS A 67 8.19 -7.29 15.47
N ALA A 68 7.86 -6.59 16.56
CA ALA A 68 8.19 -7.02 17.92
C ALA A 68 7.38 -8.25 18.40
N LEU A 69 6.17 -8.44 17.87
CA LEU A 69 5.30 -9.57 18.25
C LEU A 69 5.78 -10.90 17.68
N ILE A 70 6.51 -10.89 16.59
CA ILE A 70 7.01 -12.09 15.91
C ILE A 70 8.28 -12.56 16.63
N PRO A 71 8.30 -13.74 17.29
CA PRO A 71 9.36 -14.13 18.22
C PRO A 71 10.60 -14.73 17.52
N PHE A 72 11.08 -14.05 16.47
CA PHE A 72 12.28 -14.42 15.71
C PHE A 72 13.24 -13.24 15.62
N LYS A 73 14.52 -13.53 15.40
CA LYS A 73 15.56 -12.49 15.34
C LYS A 73 15.47 -11.62 14.10
N VAL A 74 14.97 -12.17 13.01
CA VAL A 74 14.84 -11.48 11.72
C VAL A 74 13.40 -11.60 11.24
N VAL A 75 12.83 -10.47 10.88
CA VAL A 75 11.46 -10.35 10.37
C VAL A 75 11.50 -9.47 9.13
N ASP A 76 11.22 -10.06 7.99
CA ASP A 76 11.10 -9.36 6.71
C ASP A 76 9.62 -9.07 6.40
N HIS A 77 9.35 -7.86 5.91
CA HIS A 77 8.02 -7.44 5.45
C HIS A 77 8.11 -6.74 4.10
N THR A 78 7.22 -7.11 3.20
CA THR A 78 7.12 -6.47 1.88
C THR A 78 5.67 -6.38 1.41
N HIS A 79 5.38 -5.37 0.60
CA HIS A 79 4.15 -5.26 -0.19
C HIS A 79 4.40 -5.83 -1.60
N ALA A 80 4.87 -7.07 -1.69
CA ALA A 80 5.25 -7.69 -2.95
C ALA A 80 4.07 -7.73 -3.94
N ASP A 81 4.26 -7.18 -5.15
CA ASP A 81 3.22 -7.02 -6.16
C ASP A 81 2.45 -8.31 -6.44
N ALA A 82 3.15 -9.44 -6.52
CA ALA A 82 2.51 -10.72 -6.80
C ALA A 82 1.52 -11.12 -5.70
N ILE A 83 1.92 -10.98 -4.42
CA ILE A 83 1.07 -11.30 -3.27
C ILE A 83 -0.14 -10.36 -3.22
N VAL A 84 0.09 -9.04 -3.32
CA VAL A 84 -1.00 -8.07 -3.23
C VAL A 84 -1.93 -8.11 -4.46
N THR A 85 -1.42 -8.47 -5.64
CA THR A 85 -2.25 -8.69 -6.83
C THR A 85 -3.23 -9.84 -6.62
N ILE A 86 -2.77 -10.98 -6.11
CA ILE A 86 -3.62 -12.13 -5.84
C ILE A 86 -4.64 -11.78 -4.76
N SER A 87 -4.21 -11.17 -3.64
CA SER A 87 -5.11 -10.82 -2.53
C SER A 87 -6.14 -9.76 -2.92
N ASN A 88 -5.83 -8.88 -3.88
CA ASN A 88 -6.75 -7.89 -4.45
C ASN A 88 -7.60 -8.44 -5.61
N SER A 89 -7.70 -9.75 -5.79
CA SER A 89 -8.62 -10.35 -6.75
C SER A 89 -9.94 -10.77 -6.08
N LYS A 90 -11.00 -10.97 -6.88
CA LYS A 90 -12.35 -11.33 -6.38
C LYS A 90 -12.34 -12.58 -5.50
N ASN A 91 -11.52 -13.57 -5.85
CA ASN A 91 -11.36 -14.82 -5.11
C ASN A 91 -10.01 -14.87 -4.36
N GLY A 92 -9.43 -13.71 -4.07
CA GLY A 92 -8.08 -13.58 -3.51
C GLY A 92 -7.87 -14.35 -2.22
N GLN A 93 -8.86 -14.39 -1.33
CA GLN A 93 -8.79 -15.17 -0.08
C GLN A 93 -8.62 -16.67 -0.33
N GLU A 94 -9.37 -17.22 -1.29
CA GLU A 94 -9.27 -18.63 -1.64
C GLU A 94 -7.94 -18.97 -2.31
N HIS A 95 -7.47 -18.09 -3.21
CA HIS A 95 -6.20 -18.28 -3.90
C HIS A 95 -5.03 -18.24 -2.90
N ILE A 96 -5.00 -17.26 -2.04
CA ILE A 96 -3.96 -17.11 -1.00
C ILE A 96 -4.00 -18.34 -0.06
N ALA A 97 -5.15 -18.75 0.43
CA ALA A 97 -5.27 -19.91 1.33
C ALA A 97 -4.78 -21.23 0.69
N LYS A 98 -4.98 -21.38 -0.62
CA LYS A 98 -4.49 -22.57 -1.35
C LYS A 98 -2.99 -22.54 -1.61
N LEU A 99 -2.46 -21.37 -1.94
CA LEU A 99 -1.02 -21.19 -2.22
C LEU A 99 -0.17 -21.26 -0.97
N PHE A 100 -0.68 -20.77 0.15
CA PHE A 100 0.06 -20.56 1.39
C PHE A 100 -0.64 -21.24 2.59
N PRO A 101 -0.80 -22.57 2.57
CA PRO A 101 -1.55 -23.28 3.62
C PRO A 101 -0.90 -23.21 5.00
N ASP A 102 0.43 -23.00 5.06
CA ASP A 102 1.21 -22.92 6.31
C ASP A 102 1.43 -21.47 6.78
N PHE A 103 0.78 -20.48 6.15
CA PHE A 103 0.84 -19.08 6.55
C PHE A 103 -0.35 -18.69 7.41
N LEU A 104 -0.12 -17.82 8.38
CA LEU A 104 -1.21 -17.12 9.07
C LEU A 104 -1.80 -16.07 8.11
N ILE A 105 -3.06 -16.24 7.73
CA ILE A 105 -3.74 -15.33 6.81
C ILE A 105 -4.66 -14.41 7.60
N ILE A 106 -4.45 -13.11 7.46
CA ILE A 106 -5.19 -12.07 8.19
C ILE A 106 -6.04 -11.28 7.19
N PRO A 107 -7.37 -11.21 7.38
CA PRO A 107 -8.23 -10.30 6.61
C PRO A 107 -7.72 -8.86 6.72
N TYR A 108 -8.09 -8.02 5.74
CA TYR A 108 -7.73 -6.61 5.81
C TYR A 108 -8.07 -6.00 7.18
N VAL A 109 -7.10 -5.33 7.74
CA VAL A 109 -7.21 -4.48 8.93
C VAL A 109 -6.36 -3.26 8.66
N MET A 110 -6.85 -2.08 9.03
CA MET A 110 -6.11 -0.83 8.89
C MET A 110 -4.72 -0.96 9.56
N PRO A 111 -3.64 -0.58 8.87
CA PRO A 111 -2.29 -0.53 9.45
C PRO A 111 -2.21 0.31 10.72
N GLY A 112 -1.20 0.06 11.55
CA GLY A 112 -1.01 0.75 12.81
C GLY A 112 -1.39 -0.10 14.02
N PHE A 113 -1.87 0.54 15.09
CA PHE A 113 -2.14 -0.15 16.34
C PHE A 113 -3.21 -1.26 16.23
N ILE A 114 -4.27 -1.01 15.45
CA ILE A 114 -5.37 -1.98 15.29
C ILE A 114 -4.88 -3.29 14.68
N LEU A 115 -4.02 -3.22 13.66
CA LEU A 115 -3.42 -4.40 13.04
C LEU A 115 -2.52 -5.15 14.03
N ALA A 116 -1.66 -4.45 14.74
CA ALA A 116 -0.79 -5.05 15.74
C ALA A 116 -1.59 -5.76 16.84
N GLN A 117 -2.66 -5.14 17.34
CA GLN A 117 -3.55 -5.74 18.33
C GLN A 117 -4.29 -6.97 17.79
N LYS A 118 -4.71 -6.95 16.51
CA LYS A 118 -5.35 -8.10 15.87
C LYS A 118 -4.40 -9.30 15.83
N ILE A 119 -3.15 -9.08 15.43
CA ILE A 119 -2.14 -10.14 15.36
C ILE A 119 -1.81 -10.63 16.77
N TYR A 120 -1.60 -9.73 17.74
CA TYR A 120 -1.40 -10.11 19.13
C TYR A 120 -2.48 -11.07 19.62
N LYS A 121 -3.77 -10.73 19.44
CA LYS A 121 -4.89 -11.60 19.84
C LYS A 121 -4.97 -12.93 19.09
N MET A 122 -4.47 -12.99 17.86
CA MET A 122 -4.47 -14.23 17.07
C MET A 122 -3.28 -15.14 17.40
N THR A 123 -2.24 -14.59 18.03
CA THR A 123 -0.98 -15.27 18.29
C THR A 123 -0.61 -15.32 19.77
N GLU A 124 -1.50 -14.84 20.67
CA GLU A 124 -1.35 -15.03 22.10
C GLU A 124 -1.58 -16.50 22.49
N ASP A 125 -1.09 -16.89 23.67
CA ASP A 125 -1.21 -18.22 24.27
C ASP A 125 -0.54 -19.34 23.45
N ASP A 126 -1.30 -20.30 22.93
CA ASP A 126 -0.81 -21.56 22.35
C ASP A 126 -0.51 -21.49 20.82
N PHE A 127 -0.29 -20.31 20.23
CA PHE A 127 0.01 -20.21 18.82
C PHE A 127 1.36 -20.85 18.50
N ASP A 128 1.35 -21.83 17.58
CA ASP A 128 2.56 -22.55 17.18
C ASP A 128 3.33 -21.78 16.09
N TRP A 129 4.22 -20.89 16.53
CA TRP A 129 5.12 -20.16 15.66
C TRP A 129 6.09 -21.07 14.88
N GLY A 130 6.37 -22.27 15.40
CA GLY A 130 7.30 -23.21 14.75
C GLY A 130 6.72 -23.82 13.46
N SER A 131 5.41 -23.96 13.36
CA SER A 131 4.71 -24.43 12.16
C SER A 131 4.27 -23.31 11.21
N CYS A 132 4.35 -22.05 11.64
CA CYS A 132 3.95 -20.90 10.84
C CYS A 132 5.08 -20.47 9.90
N ALA A 133 4.88 -20.59 8.60
CA ALA A 133 5.88 -20.22 7.59
C ALA A 133 6.01 -18.70 7.38
N GLY A 134 4.94 -17.95 7.66
CA GLY A 134 4.87 -16.50 7.51
C GLY A 134 3.46 -15.96 7.80
N ILE A 135 3.26 -14.68 7.57
CA ILE A 135 1.95 -14.02 7.72
C ILE A 135 1.61 -13.31 6.41
N ILE A 136 0.40 -13.51 5.90
CA ILE A 136 -0.13 -12.73 4.77
C ILE A 136 -1.26 -11.83 5.27
N LEU A 137 -1.10 -10.54 5.03
CA LEU A 137 -2.10 -9.52 5.27
C LEU A 137 -2.85 -9.25 3.97
N HIS A 138 -4.15 -9.56 3.91
CA HIS A 138 -4.96 -9.29 2.73
C HIS A 138 -4.95 -7.81 2.37
N ASN A 139 -4.82 -7.50 1.06
CA ASN A 139 -4.75 -6.16 0.51
C ASN A 139 -3.59 -5.31 1.04
N HIS A 140 -2.56 -5.92 1.66
CA HIS A 140 -1.48 -5.18 2.31
C HIS A 140 -0.10 -5.75 1.96
N GLY A 141 0.22 -6.99 2.39
CA GLY A 141 1.54 -7.55 2.16
C GLY A 141 1.80 -8.88 2.85
N ILE A 142 3.09 -9.21 3.03
CA ILE A 142 3.56 -10.48 3.56
C ILE A 142 4.69 -10.26 4.56
N PHE A 143 4.73 -11.10 5.60
CA PHE A 143 5.84 -11.23 6.55
C PHE A 143 6.43 -12.63 6.46
N THR A 144 7.75 -12.71 6.49
CA THR A 144 8.52 -13.94 6.73
C THR A 144 9.50 -13.71 7.87
N PHE A 145 9.92 -14.78 8.52
CA PHE A 145 10.76 -14.67 9.70
C PHE A 145 11.58 -15.93 9.93
N ASP A 146 12.75 -15.76 10.54
CA ASP A 146 13.63 -16.83 11.02
C ASP A 146 14.66 -16.24 12.00
N ASP A 147 15.35 -17.10 12.76
CA ASP A 147 16.53 -16.68 13.54
C ASP A 147 17.78 -16.46 12.67
N ASP A 148 17.77 -16.98 11.46
CA ASP A 148 18.79 -16.80 10.43
C ASP A 148 18.27 -15.85 9.35
N ALA A 149 19.00 -14.74 9.11
CA ALA A 149 18.60 -13.70 8.17
C ALA A 149 18.47 -14.21 6.73
N LYS A 150 19.35 -15.14 6.32
CA LYS A 150 19.27 -15.71 4.99
C LYS A 150 18.01 -16.56 4.82
N LYS A 151 17.65 -17.35 5.83
CA LYS A 151 16.46 -18.18 5.77
C LYS A 151 15.18 -17.34 5.76
N SER A 152 15.09 -16.26 6.55
CA SER A 152 13.95 -15.32 6.51
C SER A 152 13.80 -14.74 5.10
N TYR A 153 14.90 -14.26 4.53
CA TYR A 153 14.94 -13.73 3.15
C TYR A 153 14.57 -14.79 2.11
N ASP A 154 15.14 -16.01 2.20
CA ASP A 154 14.83 -17.09 1.25
C ASP A 154 13.34 -17.44 1.29
N LYS A 155 12.72 -17.53 2.47
CA LYS A 155 11.26 -17.72 2.61
C LYS A 155 10.45 -16.64 1.90
N MET A 156 10.88 -15.36 1.99
CA MET A 156 10.25 -14.26 1.28
C MET A 156 10.33 -14.45 -0.23
N ILE A 157 11.51 -14.76 -0.74
CA ILE A 157 11.74 -14.99 -2.17
C ILE A 157 10.92 -16.19 -2.67
N ASP A 158 10.92 -17.30 -1.93
CA ASP A 158 10.15 -18.50 -2.29
C ASP A 158 8.65 -18.20 -2.34
N ALA A 159 8.12 -17.49 -1.36
CA ALA A 159 6.70 -17.11 -1.32
C ALA A 159 6.32 -16.17 -2.48
N VAL A 160 7.13 -15.16 -2.75
CA VAL A 160 6.89 -14.23 -3.86
C VAL A 160 7.00 -14.95 -5.20
N SER A 161 8.00 -15.80 -5.38
CA SER A 161 8.19 -16.59 -6.60
C SER A 161 7.01 -17.55 -6.86
N LEU A 162 6.48 -18.18 -5.80
CA LEU A 162 5.28 -19.02 -5.91
C LEU A 162 4.07 -18.20 -6.40
N ALA A 163 3.88 -16.99 -5.87
CA ALA A 163 2.83 -16.09 -6.30
C ALA A 163 3.02 -15.60 -7.74
N GLU A 164 4.27 -15.32 -8.14
CA GLU A 164 4.59 -14.93 -9.52
C GLU A 164 4.30 -16.06 -10.52
N VAL A 165 4.68 -17.30 -10.20
CA VAL A 165 4.37 -18.48 -11.02
C VAL A 165 2.86 -18.64 -11.16
N PHE A 166 2.11 -18.49 -10.07
CA PHE A 166 0.64 -18.55 -10.13
C PHE A 166 0.06 -17.46 -11.04
N LEU A 167 0.54 -16.23 -10.93
CA LEU A 167 0.08 -15.13 -11.79
C LEU A 167 0.45 -15.34 -13.25
N GLU A 168 1.61 -15.92 -13.53
CA GLU A 168 2.01 -16.19 -14.90
C GLU A 168 1.15 -17.30 -15.54
N GLU A 169 0.77 -18.30 -14.77
CA GLU A 169 -0.07 -19.41 -15.24
C GLU A 169 -1.55 -18.98 -15.41
N PHE A 170 -2.12 -18.23 -14.45
CA PHE A 170 -3.57 -17.97 -14.41
C PHE A 170 -3.96 -16.52 -14.71
N ALA A 171 -3.02 -15.60 -14.74
CA ALA A 171 -3.27 -14.16 -14.90
C ALA A 171 -2.24 -13.47 -15.79
N SER A 172 -1.67 -14.19 -16.73
CA SER A 172 -0.76 -13.58 -17.73
C SER A 172 -1.46 -12.51 -18.55
N VAL A 173 -0.79 -11.41 -18.80
CA VAL A 173 -1.30 -10.25 -19.53
C VAL A 173 -0.44 -10.03 -20.77
N ASP A 174 -1.03 -10.25 -21.92
CA ASP A 174 -0.42 -9.88 -23.20
C ASP A 174 -0.62 -8.38 -23.43
N LEU A 175 0.48 -7.62 -23.30
CA LEU A 175 0.45 -6.19 -23.60
C LEU A 175 0.40 -6.01 -25.12
N VAL A 176 -0.70 -5.43 -25.58
CA VAL A 176 -0.79 -5.01 -26.99
C VAL A 176 -0.06 -3.69 -27.13
N GLU A 177 0.91 -3.64 -28.05
CA GLU A 177 1.55 -2.37 -28.42
C GLU A 177 0.52 -1.50 -29.17
N LEU A 178 0.10 -0.45 -28.51
CA LEU A 178 -0.81 0.55 -29.04
C LEU A 178 -0.08 1.87 -29.20
N GLU A 179 -0.33 2.55 -30.29
CA GLU A 179 0.16 3.91 -30.47
C GLU A 179 -0.68 4.88 -29.62
N ALA A 180 -0.01 5.66 -28.77
CA ALA A 180 -0.67 6.65 -27.94
C ALA A 180 -1.26 7.77 -28.83
N LYS A 181 -2.53 8.13 -28.59
CA LYS A 181 -3.14 9.28 -29.24
C LYS A 181 -2.48 10.59 -28.79
N ALA A 182 -2.49 11.59 -29.66
CA ALA A 182 -2.04 12.93 -29.27
C ALA A 182 -3.00 13.55 -28.26
N PHE A 183 -2.47 14.17 -27.20
CA PHE A 183 -3.22 14.89 -26.17
C PHE A 183 -2.38 16.06 -25.67
N ASP A 184 -2.98 17.22 -25.51
CA ASP A 184 -2.29 18.36 -24.93
C ASP A 184 -2.34 18.30 -23.40
N VAL A 185 -1.25 17.88 -22.80
CA VAL A 185 -1.13 17.76 -21.34
C VAL A 185 -1.04 19.11 -20.63
N GLU A 186 -0.76 20.21 -21.35
CA GLU A 186 -0.73 21.55 -20.78
C GLU A 186 -2.13 22.01 -20.33
N ASP A 187 -3.18 21.46 -20.94
CA ASP A 187 -4.56 21.71 -20.52
C ASP A 187 -4.88 21.13 -19.14
N LEU A 188 -4.03 20.23 -18.60
CA LEU A 188 -4.15 19.70 -17.23
C LEU A 188 -3.40 20.61 -16.24
N ASP A 189 -3.94 21.76 -15.94
CA ASP A 189 -3.39 22.71 -14.95
C ASP A 189 -3.78 22.29 -13.52
N ILE A 190 -3.18 21.18 -13.03
CA ILE A 190 -3.50 20.58 -11.72
C ILE A 190 -2.41 20.88 -10.68
N ASP A 191 -1.14 20.59 -11.02
CA ASP A 191 0.03 20.84 -10.19
C ASP A 191 1.21 21.28 -11.07
N LYS A 192 2.23 21.89 -10.45
CA LYS A 192 3.36 22.51 -11.15
C LYS A 192 4.20 21.52 -11.96
N PHE A 193 4.36 20.31 -11.44
CA PHE A 193 5.19 19.27 -12.05
C PHE A 193 4.33 18.09 -12.46
N ARG A 194 4.70 17.44 -13.55
CA ARG A 194 4.00 16.26 -14.06
C ARG A 194 4.99 15.24 -14.59
N HIS A 195 4.56 13.98 -14.61
CA HIS A 195 5.25 12.90 -15.31
C HIS A 195 4.25 12.28 -16.28
N ILE A 196 4.64 12.15 -17.55
CA ILE A 196 3.83 11.56 -18.62
C ILE A 196 4.33 10.14 -18.84
N ASN A 197 3.45 9.16 -18.65
CA ASN A 197 3.74 7.75 -18.86
C ASN A 197 2.95 7.21 -20.06
N GLN A 198 3.67 6.94 -21.12
CA GLN A 198 3.16 6.33 -22.36
C GLN A 198 3.88 5.00 -22.65
N THR A 199 4.34 4.32 -21.63
CA THR A 199 4.85 2.95 -21.78
C THR A 199 3.77 2.04 -22.36
N PRO A 200 4.12 0.92 -23.01
CA PRO A 200 3.13 -0.04 -23.53
C PRO A 200 2.09 -0.44 -22.47
N LEU A 201 2.50 -0.60 -21.19
CA LEU A 201 1.60 -0.89 -20.09
C LEU A 201 0.61 0.26 -19.84
N ALA A 202 1.08 1.50 -19.79
CA ALA A 202 0.24 2.66 -19.50
C ALA A 202 -0.79 2.91 -20.60
N VAL A 203 -0.37 2.81 -21.87
CA VAL A 203 -1.28 2.97 -23.00
C VAL A 203 -2.29 1.83 -23.06
N HIS A 204 -1.84 0.57 -22.89
CA HIS A 204 -2.73 -0.60 -22.85
C HIS A 204 -3.77 -0.49 -21.72
N TYR A 205 -3.34 -0.05 -20.52
CA TYR A 205 -4.23 0.18 -19.38
C TYR A 205 -5.24 1.28 -19.65
N ALA A 206 -4.81 2.39 -20.24
CA ALA A 206 -5.67 3.51 -20.58
C ALA A 206 -6.60 3.25 -21.79
N SER A 207 -6.34 2.20 -22.58
CA SER A 207 -7.16 1.81 -23.74
C SER A 207 -8.21 0.74 -23.43
N GLN A 208 -8.31 0.32 -22.16
CA GLN A 208 -9.28 -0.70 -21.76
C GLN A 208 -10.73 -0.28 -22.04
N GLU A 209 -11.57 -1.24 -22.42
CA GLU A 209 -13.03 -1.04 -22.46
C GLU A 209 -13.59 -0.77 -21.05
N ASN A 210 -14.64 0.05 -20.96
CA ASN A 210 -15.22 0.50 -19.69
C ASN A 210 -14.16 1.09 -18.74
N LEU A 211 -13.29 1.93 -19.29
CA LEU A 211 -12.10 2.46 -18.62
C LEU A 211 -12.38 2.95 -17.20
N ARG A 212 -13.35 3.86 -17.03
CA ARG A 212 -13.71 4.41 -15.72
C ARG A 212 -14.00 3.32 -14.71
N ALA A 213 -14.84 2.35 -15.05
CA ALA A 213 -15.20 1.24 -14.15
C ALA A 213 -14.01 0.36 -13.76
N LYS A 214 -12.97 0.29 -14.61
CA LYS A 214 -11.75 -0.49 -14.32
C LYS A 214 -10.76 0.27 -13.44
N VAL A 215 -10.54 1.55 -13.72
CA VAL A 215 -9.46 2.30 -13.08
C VAL A 215 -9.86 3.00 -11.78
N THR A 216 -11.17 3.05 -11.45
CA THR A 216 -11.67 3.69 -10.22
C THR A 216 -12.02 2.72 -9.09
N ARG A 217 -11.48 1.50 -9.13
CA ARG A 217 -11.77 0.46 -8.12
C ARG A 217 -10.96 0.58 -6.84
N GLY A 218 -10.06 1.56 -6.74
CA GLY A 218 -9.26 1.82 -5.54
C GLY A 218 -7.79 1.43 -5.70
N VAL A 219 -7.07 1.55 -4.60
CA VAL A 219 -5.61 1.39 -4.53
C VAL A 219 -5.17 -0.07 -4.38
N LEU A 220 -3.90 -0.36 -4.70
CA LEU A 220 -3.33 -1.71 -4.58
C LEU A 220 -2.98 -2.07 -3.13
N THR A 221 -2.39 -1.14 -2.39
CA THR A 221 -2.17 -1.28 -0.94
C THR A 221 -2.73 -0.06 -0.21
N PRO A 222 -3.05 -0.15 1.09
CA PRO A 222 -3.63 0.96 1.84
C PRO A 222 -2.76 2.22 1.77
N GLU A 223 -1.45 2.08 1.88
CA GLU A 223 -0.49 3.17 1.92
C GLU A 223 -0.39 3.94 0.60
N HIS A 224 -0.72 3.29 -0.53
CA HIS A 224 -0.74 3.96 -1.82
C HIS A 224 -1.68 5.17 -1.82
N ILE A 225 -2.80 5.10 -1.09
CA ILE A 225 -3.80 6.16 -1.06
C ILE A 225 -3.23 7.50 -0.59
N ILE A 226 -2.25 7.48 0.31
CA ILE A 226 -1.57 8.68 0.84
C ILE A 226 -0.85 9.43 -0.29
N ARG A 227 -0.40 8.70 -1.33
CA ARG A 227 0.31 9.26 -2.48
C ARG A 227 -0.60 9.57 -3.65
N THR A 228 -1.56 8.68 -3.93
CA THR A 228 -2.32 8.67 -5.18
C THR A 228 -3.76 9.14 -5.02
N LYS A 229 -4.26 9.29 -3.78
CA LYS A 229 -5.69 9.27 -3.46
C LYS A 229 -6.36 7.95 -3.87
N ARG A 230 -7.65 7.81 -3.60
CA ARG A 230 -8.38 6.56 -3.85
C ARG A 230 -8.54 6.22 -5.33
N VAL A 231 -8.77 7.23 -6.19
CA VAL A 231 -9.04 7.04 -7.62
C VAL A 231 -8.41 8.15 -8.48
N PRO A 232 -8.17 7.88 -9.79
CA PRO A 232 -7.69 8.88 -10.75
C PRO A 232 -8.75 9.87 -11.20
N LEU A 233 -8.30 10.96 -11.79
CA LEU A 233 -9.05 11.65 -12.81
C LEU A 233 -9.14 10.76 -14.06
N VAL A 234 -10.33 10.55 -14.61
CA VAL A 234 -10.52 9.74 -15.84
C VAL A 234 -11.03 10.63 -16.95
N VAL A 235 -10.26 10.73 -18.04
CA VAL A 235 -10.61 11.51 -19.24
C VAL A 235 -10.89 10.54 -20.38
N GLU A 236 -12.18 10.36 -20.74
CA GLU A 236 -12.61 9.39 -21.77
C GLU A 236 -12.91 10.06 -23.09
N ASP A 237 -13.54 11.22 -23.10
CA ASP A 237 -14.04 11.96 -24.24
C ASP A 237 -13.28 13.28 -24.51
N TRP A 238 -12.11 13.43 -23.90
CA TRP A 238 -11.18 14.56 -24.08
C TRP A 238 -11.69 15.91 -23.55
N ASP A 239 -12.84 15.93 -22.86
CA ASP A 239 -13.34 17.10 -22.14
C ASP A 239 -12.75 17.13 -20.71
N ILE A 240 -11.60 17.80 -20.60
CA ILE A 240 -10.83 17.89 -19.34
C ILE A 240 -11.61 18.67 -18.28
N GLU A 241 -12.24 19.79 -18.66
CA GLU A 241 -12.96 20.65 -17.74
C GLU A 241 -14.13 19.89 -17.11
N TYR A 242 -14.90 19.19 -17.94
CA TYR A 242 -15.99 18.33 -17.47
C TYR A 242 -15.47 17.22 -16.56
N ALA A 243 -14.44 16.50 -16.96
CA ALA A 243 -13.85 15.40 -16.17
C ALA A 243 -13.34 15.87 -14.80
N LEU A 244 -12.62 17.01 -14.77
CA LEU A 244 -12.06 17.57 -13.54
C LEU A 244 -13.17 18.05 -12.59
N LYS A 245 -14.19 18.73 -13.13
CA LYS A 245 -15.34 19.17 -12.33
C LYS A 245 -16.06 17.99 -11.66
N HIS A 246 -16.30 16.92 -12.41
CA HIS A 246 -16.93 15.71 -11.86
C HIS A 246 -16.04 15.02 -10.82
N TYR A 247 -14.75 14.91 -11.07
CA TYR A 247 -13.80 14.36 -10.11
C TYR A 247 -13.85 15.11 -8.77
N ILE A 248 -13.86 16.46 -8.81
CA ILE A 248 -13.93 17.29 -7.60
C ILE A 248 -15.24 17.04 -6.84
N VAL A 249 -16.37 17.04 -7.53
CA VAL A 249 -17.70 16.78 -6.92
C VAL A 249 -17.75 15.37 -6.30
N ASP A 250 -17.22 14.36 -7.01
CA ASP A 250 -17.17 12.98 -6.50
C ASP A 250 -16.28 12.88 -5.26
N TYR A 251 -15.14 13.59 -5.25
CA TYR A 251 -14.24 13.63 -4.10
C TYR A 251 -14.86 14.32 -2.89
N GLU A 252 -15.52 15.47 -3.08
CA GLU A 252 -16.25 16.18 -2.03
C GLU A 252 -17.41 15.34 -1.48
N THR A 253 -18.11 14.61 -2.34
CA THR A 253 -19.19 13.68 -1.97
C THR A 253 -18.64 12.52 -1.14
N TYR A 254 -17.54 11.91 -1.58
CA TYR A 254 -16.83 10.87 -0.84
C TYR A 254 -16.40 11.38 0.54
N PHE A 255 -15.74 12.53 0.63
CA PHE A 255 -15.37 13.13 1.90
C PHE A 255 -16.58 13.34 2.81
N SER A 256 -17.65 13.95 2.29
CA SER A 256 -18.85 14.27 3.06
C SER A 256 -19.59 13.04 3.57
N ALA A 257 -19.49 11.92 2.88
CA ALA A 257 -20.15 10.66 3.26
C ALA A 257 -19.51 9.97 4.46
N TYR A 258 -18.20 10.18 4.69
CA TYR A 258 -17.44 9.44 5.70
C TYR A 258 -16.86 10.32 6.81
N LYS A 259 -16.70 11.63 6.59
CA LYS A 259 -16.09 12.54 7.57
C LYS A 259 -16.81 12.55 8.91
N THR A 260 -16.03 12.70 9.97
CA THR A 260 -16.47 13.10 11.32
C THR A 260 -15.92 14.49 11.64
N ASP A 261 -14.65 14.60 11.99
CA ASP A 261 -13.95 15.85 12.35
C ASP A 261 -12.67 16.11 11.51
N GLU A 262 -12.50 15.33 10.43
CA GLU A 262 -11.33 15.44 9.56
C GLU A 262 -11.37 16.74 8.74
N ILE A 263 -10.17 17.24 8.42
CA ILE A 263 -9.96 18.38 7.52
C ILE A 263 -9.81 17.82 6.11
N MET A 264 -10.67 18.30 5.19
CA MET A 264 -10.63 17.86 3.79
C MET A 264 -9.28 18.20 3.15
N LEU A 265 -8.68 17.20 2.51
CA LEU A 265 -7.47 17.38 1.70
C LEU A 265 -7.79 18.18 0.42
N ASN A 266 -6.75 18.72 -0.23
CA ASN A 266 -6.92 19.35 -1.54
C ASN A 266 -7.65 18.40 -2.50
N THR A 267 -8.65 18.91 -3.22
CA THR A 267 -9.50 18.12 -4.12
C THR A 267 -8.82 17.73 -5.43
N ASN A 268 -7.66 18.32 -5.77
CA ASN A 268 -6.94 18.00 -7.00
C ASN A 268 -6.57 16.51 -7.09
N PRO A 269 -6.74 15.88 -8.25
CA PRO A 269 -6.27 14.51 -8.48
C PRO A 269 -4.74 14.44 -8.40
N LYS A 270 -4.22 13.29 -8.04
CA LYS A 270 -2.78 12.99 -8.03
C LYS A 270 -2.30 12.38 -9.34
N TYR A 271 -3.22 11.81 -10.09
CA TYR A 271 -2.95 11.30 -11.44
C TYR A 271 -4.21 11.28 -12.29
N ALA A 272 -4.01 11.25 -13.59
CA ALA A 272 -5.05 11.09 -14.59
C ALA A 272 -4.80 9.85 -15.44
N VAL A 273 -5.89 9.14 -15.78
CA VAL A 273 -5.91 8.10 -16.80
C VAL A 273 -6.65 8.68 -18.00
N ILE A 274 -5.97 8.83 -19.11
CA ILE A 274 -6.48 9.49 -20.31
C ILE A 274 -6.65 8.44 -21.41
N LYS A 275 -7.88 8.28 -21.88
CA LYS A 275 -8.28 7.25 -22.85
C LYS A 275 -7.37 7.24 -24.08
N ASP A 276 -6.77 6.08 -24.36
CA ASP A 276 -5.86 5.82 -25.49
C ASP A 276 -4.57 6.68 -25.49
N PHE A 277 -4.30 7.46 -24.46
CA PHE A 277 -3.09 8.28 -24.34
C PHE A 277 -2.10 7.66 -23.34
N GLY A 278 -2.56 7.31 -22.14
CA GLY A 278 -1.72 6.81 -21.05
C GLY A 278 -2.03 7.46 -19.70
N ILE A 279 -1.00 7.66 -18.90
CA ILE A 279 -1.09 8.19 -17.53
C ILE A 279 -0.34 9.52 -17.43
N VAL A 280 -0.91 10.46 -16.68
CA VAL A 280 -0.23 11.68 -16.25
C VAL A 280 -0.31 11.77 -14.74
N THR A 281 0.82 11.90 -14.06
CA THR A 281 0.87 12.10 -12.62
C THR A 281 1.30 13.51 -12.28
N PHE A 282 0.82 14.02 -11.13
CA PHE A 282 0.97 15.42 -10.73
C PHE A 282 1.66 15.52 -9.37
N GLY A 283 2.52 16.52 -9.22
CA GLY A 283 3.23 16.76 -7.96
C GLY A 283 3.66 18.21 -7.76
N LYS A 284 3.86 18.60 -6.51
CA LYS A 284 4.47 19.88 -6.15
C LYS A 284 5.95 19.94 -6.51
N THR A 285 6.57 18.78 -6.70
CA THR A 285 7.95 18.61 -7.17
C THR A 285 7.99 17.50 -8.21
N GLN A 286 9.02 17.51 -9.09
CA GLN A 286 9.22 16.43 -10.06
C GLN A 286 9.34 15.06 -9.36
N LYS A 287 10.10 15.01 -8.26
CA LYS A 287 10.23 13.77 -7.46
C LYS A 287 8.89 13.24 -6.97
N GLU A 288 7.96 14.10 -6.57
CA GLU A 288 6.61 13.66 -6.15
C GLU A 288 5.85 13.05 -7.34
N ALA A 289 5.85 13.71 -8.49
CA ALA A 289 5.21 13.19 -9.69
C ALA A 289 5.81 11.85 -10.13
N ASP A 290 7.13 11.71 -10.08
CA ASP A 290 7.84 10.47 -10.44
C ASP A 290 7.51 9.33 -9.47
N VAL A 291 7.46 9.59 -8.15
CA VAL A 291 7.06 8.59 -7.15
C VAL A 291 5.61 8.13 -7.35
N ILE A 292 4.70 9.05 -7.67
CA ILE A 292 3.31 8.68 -7.95
C ILE A 292 3.23 7.81 -9.20
N ASN A 293 3.99 8.15 -10.26
CA ASN A 293 4.06 7.33 -11.47
C ASN A 293 4.57 5.91 -11.18
N ASP A 294 5.59 5.77 -10.35
CA ASP A 294 6.13 4.48 -9.93
C ASP A 294 5.04 3.64 -9.24
N VAL A 295 4.39 4.20 -8.22
CA VAL A 295 3.26 3.55 -7.50
C VAL A 295 2.12 3.14 -8.44
N ILE A 296 1.74 3.99 -9.40
CA ILE A 296 0.66 3.67 -10.34
C ILE A 296 1.08 2.59 -11.34
N SER A 297 2.36 2.51 -11.70
CA SER A 297 2.87 1.46 -12.59
C SER A 297 2.66 0.06 -12.00
N HIS A 298 2.89 -0.12 -10.70
CA HIS A 298 2.55 -1.34 -9.99
C HIS A 298 1.04 -1.63 -9.99
N THR A 299 0.23 -0.62 -9.72
CA THR A 299 -1.24 -0.73 -9.69
C THR A 299 -1.81 -1.15 -11.05
N MET A 300 -1.30 -0.60 -12.16
CA MET A 300 -1.78 -0.93 -13.51
C MET A 300 -1.67 -2.42 -13.81
N MET A 301 -0.49 -3.01 -13.59
CA MET A 301 -0.27 -4.43 -13.84
C MET A 301 -1.11 -5.31 -12.90
N ALA A 302 -1.20 -4.94 -11.63
CA ALA A 302 -2.01 -5.65 -10.65
C ALA A 302 -3.49 -5.69 -11.03
N VAL A 303 -4.06 -4.56 -11.47
CA VAL A 303 -5.45 -4.47 -11.93
C VAL A 303 -5.70 -5.37 -13.13
N LEU A 304 -4.81 -5.33 -14.14
CA LEU A 304 -4.95 -6.15 -15.35
C LEU A 304 -4.87 -7.65 -15.05
N ARG A 305 -3.93 -8.06 -14.17
CA ARG A 305 -3.78 -9.45 -13.73
C ARG A 305 -4.96 -9.92 -12.88
N ALA A 306 -5.39 -9.12 -11.90
CA ALA A 306 -6.51 -9.46 -11.04
C ALA A 306 -7.84 -9.57 -11.82
N ASP A 307 -7.99 -8.85 -12.94
CA ASP A 307 -9.15 -9.01 -13.84
C ASP A 307 -9.20 -10.40 -14.49
N LYS A 308 -8.06 -11.04 -14.74
CA LYS A 308 -7.98 -12.44 -15.18
C LYS A 308 -8.41 -13.42 -14.08
N LEU A 309 -8.25 -13.04 -12.80
CA LEU A 309 -8.66 -13.82 -11.62
C LEU A 309 -10.11 -13.51 -11.17
N GLY A 310 -10.95 -13.00 -12.07
CA GLY A 310 -12.36 -12.73 -11.81
C GLY A 310 -12.71 -11.31 -11.42
N GLY A 311 -11.73 -10.42 -11.39
CA GLY A 311 -11.88 -8.98 -11.15
C GLY A 311 -10.98 -8.45 -10.04
N TYR A 312 -10.51 -7.24 -10.20
CA TYR A 312 -9.76 -6.52 -9.18
C TYR A 312 -10.69 -6.04 -8.06
N LYS A 313 -10.28 -6.22 -6.82
CA LYS A 313 -11.02 -5.82 -5.62
C LYS A 313 -10.07 -5.21 -4.59
N SER A 314 -10.07 -3.89 -4.49
CA SER A 314 -9.37 -3.14 -3.44
C SER A 314 -10.07 -3.25 -2.08
N ILE A 315 -9.51 -2.61 -1.07
CA ILE A 315 -10.16 -2.34 0.22
C ILE A 315 -11.46 -1.55 0.03
N SER A 316 -12.34 -1.58 1.02
CA SER A 316 -13.62 -0.87 0.96
C SER A 316 -13.44 0.64 0.82
N VAL A 317 -14.50 1.34 0.42
CA VAL A 317 -14.48 2.82 0.34
C VAL A 317 -14.32 3.44 1.72
N ALA A 318 -14.92 2.84 2.77
CA ALA A 318 -14.77 3.27 4.15
C ALA A 318 -13.33 3.08 4.63
N ASP A 319 -12.75 1.89 4.45
CA ASP A 319 -11.34 1.62 4.81
C ASP A 319 -10.38 2.54 4.04
N SER A 320 -10.73 2.88 2.78
CA SER A 320 -9.96 3.84 1.98
C SER A 320 -10.01 5.23 2.60
N PHE A 321 -11.18 5.64 3.11
CA PHE A 321 -11.33 6.93 3.80
C PHE A 321 -10.50 6.97 5.08
N ASP A 322 -10.62 5.94 5.93
CA ASP A 322 -9.88 5.84 7.18
C ASP A 322 -8.36 5.95 6.95
N MET A 323 -7.86 5.36 5.85
CA MET A 323 -6.45 5.44 5.51
C MET A 323 -6.05 6.78 4.88
N GLU A 324 -6.87 7.36 3.99
CA GLU A 324 -6.58 8.65 3.34
C GLU A 324 -6.61 9.80 4.35
N TYR A 325 -7.53 9.72 5.32
CA TYR A 325 -7.73 10.71 6.39
C TYR A 325 -7.16 10.24 7.73
N TRP A 326 -6.21 9.32 7.69
CA TRP A 326 -5.59 8.75 8.88
C TRP A 326 -5.11 9.82 9.86
N GLU A 327 -5.28 9.56 11.15
CA GLU A 327 -4.92 10.47 12.24
C GLU A 327 -3.50 11.06 12.08
N LEU A 328 -2.53 10.24 11.68
CA LEU A 328 -1.15 10.68 11.44
C LEU A 328 -1.00 11.64 10.26
N GLU A 329 -1.83 11.50 9.23
CA GLU A 329 -1.86 12.42 8.08
C GLU A 329 -2.60 13.70 8.45
N GLN A 330 -3.71 13.61 9.16
CA GLN A 330 -4.46 14.76 9.66
C GLN A 330 -3.66 15.62 10.66
N ALA A 331 -2.82 15.00 11.49
CA ALA A 331 -1.93 15.72 12.41
C ALA A 331 -0.92 16.64 11.70
N LYS A 332 -0.60 16.37 10.43
CA LYS A 332 0.27 17.24 9.61
C LYS A 332 -0.46 18.53 9.17
N LEU A 333 -1.77 18.51 9.06
CA LEU A 333 -2.59 19.65 8.64
C LEU A 333 -2.94 20.60 9.79
N ARG A 334 -2.91 20.10 11.03
CA ARG A 334 -3.25 20.86 12.24
C ARG A 334 -2.05 21.64 12.81
N LYS A 335 -0.87 21.54 12.19
CA LYS A 335 0.36 22.30 12.54
C LYS A 335 0.45 23.57 11.72
#